data_49e5be01e115be233e1b690ac8c4473a
#
_entry.id   49e5be01e115be233e1b690ac8c4473a
#
_cell.length_a   1.000
_cell.length_b   1.000
_cell.length_c   1.000
_cell.angle_alpha   90.00
_cell.angle_beta   90.00
_cell.angle_gamma   90.00
#
_symmetry.space_group_name_H-M   'P 1'
#
loop_
_entity.id
_entity.type
_entity.pdbx_description
1 polymer ?
#
loop_
_entity_poly.entity_id
_entity_poly.type
_entity_poly.pdbx_seq_one_letter_code
_entity_poly.pdbx_strand_id
1 'polypeptide(L)'
;MKSETNKRTVSSAPACWQREAPCACLRIETSSRDSQLFPYQHFVTASLSQGDQAETMRLTFSLHDVEIEGRNLRALLLAIQEFAVKWMRVMPERYHQLETGENGLISRIRIREAKSTE
;
A
#
# COMPACT_ATOMS: atom_id res chain seq x y z
N MET A 1 -19.56 27.40 7.78
CA MET A 1 -19.16 26.97 7.87
C MET A 1 -18.60 25.93 7.96
N LYS A 2 -18.34 25.23 8.38
CA LYS A 2 -17.80 24.19 8.50
C LYS A 2 -18.41 23.07 8.00
N SER A 3 -19.45 23.03 7.70
CA SER A 3 -20.07 21.84 7.28
C SER A 3 -19.58 21.36 5.98
N GLU A 4 -19.06 22.18 5.18
CA GLU A 4 -18.60 21.68 3.94
C GLU A 4 -17.45 20.79 4.13
N THR A 5 -16.71 20.96 5.14
CA THR A 5 -15.62 20.08 5.36
C THR A 5 -16.07 18.68 5.54
N ASN A 6 -17.14 18.50 6.24
CA ASN A 6 -17.62 17.18 6.47
C ASN A 6 -18.04 16.49 5.25
N LYS A 7 -18.61 17.19 4.33
CA LYS A 7 -19.07 16.54 3.16
C LYS A 7 -17.97 15.98 2.35
N ARG A 8 -16.87 16.65 2.28
CA ARG A 8 -15.81 16.15 1.49
C ARG A 8 -15.24 14.90 2.04
N THR A 9 -15.18 14.79 3.35
CA THR A 9 -14.55 13.62 3.89
C THR A 9 -15.36 12.38 3.70
N VAL A 10 -16.66 12.49 3.48
CA VAL A 10 -17.42 11.27 3.32
C VAL A 10 -17.39 10.75 1.92
N SER A 11 -16.85 11.47 0.98
CA SER A 11 -16.88 10.99 -0.37
C SER A 11 -15.60 10.30 -0.79
N SER A 12 -14.62 10.17 0.08
CA SER A 12 -13.39 9.50 -0.32
C SER A 12 -13.00 8.46 0.72
N ALA A 13 -12.18 7.54 0.29
CA ALA A 13 -11.74 6.47 1.15
C ALA A 13 -10.75 6.99 2.18
N PRO A 14 -10.68 6.37 3.33
CA PRO A 14 -9.63 6.72 4.30
C PRO A 14 -8.26 6.37 3.72
N ALA A 15 -7.23 6.91 4.33
CA ALA A 15 -5.89 6.62 3.86
C ALA A 15 -5.56 5.15 4.01
N CYS A 16 -4.94 4.56 3.01
CA CYS A 16 -4.52 3.18 3.07
C CYS A 16 -3.03 3.04 3.29
N TRP A 17 -2.29 4.13 3.33
CA TRP A 17 -0.88 4.11 3.72
C TRP A 17 -0.49 5.49 4.21
N GLN A 18 0.58 5.54 4.95
CA GLN A 18 1.03 6.77 5.55
C GLN A 18 2.48 7.01 5.22
N ARG A 19 2.77 8.24 4.78
CA ARG A 19 4.13 8.66 4.53
C ARG A 19 4.70 9.25 5.81
N GLU A 20 5.96 8.93 6.06
CA GLU A 20 6.63 9.52 7.20
C GLU A 20 8.09 9.68 6.80
N ALA A 21 8.85 10.47 7.52
CA ALA A 21 10.27 10.59 7.23
C ALA A 21 10.86 9.19 7.16
N PRO A 22 11.96 9.00 6.46
CA PRO A 22 12.46 7.65 6.27
C PRO A 22 12.42 6.84 7.55
N CYS A 23 11.94 5.63 7.46
CA CYS A 23 11.76 4.81 8.63
C CYS A 23 12.44 3.46 8.44
N ALA A 24 12.66 2.76 9.53
CA ALA A 24 13.42 1.53 9.48
C ALA A 24 12.60 0.36 8.95
N CYS A 25 11.31 0.37 9.20
CA CYS A 25 10.46 -0.76 8.84
C CYS A 25 9.17 -0.30 8.20
N LEU A 26 8.63 -1.16 7.36
CA LEU A 26 7.31 -0.99 6.78
C LEU A 26 6.38 -1.98 7.46
N ARG A 27 5.25 -1.49 7.96
CA ARG A 27 4.24 -2.37 8.53
C ARG A 27 3.16 -2.61 7.50
N ILE A 28 2.87 -3.87 7.21
CA ILE A 28 1.84 -4.22 6.27
C ILE A 28 0.72 -4.92 7.00
N GLU A 29 -0.50 -4.38 6.88
CA GLU A 29 -1.67 -4.94 7.52
C GLU A 29 -2.52 -5.59 6.45
N THR A 30 -2.51 -6.91 6.41
CA THR A 30 -3.25 -7.64 5.39
C THR A 30 -4.71 -7.79 5.78
N SER A 31 -5.04 -7.61 7.06
CA SER A 31 -6.41 -7.63 7.51
C SER A 31 -6.46 -6.84 8.81
N SER A 32 -7.64 -6.73 9.38
CA SER A 32 -7.75 -6.02 10.64
C SER A 32 -7.06 -6.75 11.78
N ARG A 33 -6.66 -7.98 11.56
CA ARG A 33 -6.03 -8.77 12.63
C ARG A 33 -4.60 -9.15 12.35
N ASP A 34 -4.13 -9.00 11.13
CA ASP A 34 -2.81 -9.49 10.75
C ASP A 34 -1.92 -8.38 10.28
N SER A 35 -0.78 -8.26 10.92
CA SER A 35 0.21 -7.26 10.55
C SER A 35 1.59 -7.91 10.55
N GLN A 36 2.44 -7.42 9.67
CA GLN A 36 3.79 -7.94 9.57
C GLN A 36 4.75 -6.79 9.31
N LEU A 37 5.91 -6.83 9.92
CA LEU A 37 6.92 -5.80 9.74
C LEU A 37 7.99 -6.27 8.78
N PHE A 38 8.39 -5.37 7.89
CA PHE A 38 9.43 -5.66 6.91
C PHE A 38 10.50 -4.61 7.06
N PRO A 39 11.70 -4.97 7.53
CA PRO A 39 12.77 -3.99 7.61
C PRO A 39 13.17 -3.53 6.22
N TYR A 40 13.32 -2.23 6.04
CA TYR A 40 13.71 -1.73 4.72
C TYR A 40 15.11 -2.19 4.32
N GLN A 41 15.94 -2.55 5.27
CA GLN A 41 17.26 -3.03 4.88
C GLN A 41 17.18 -4.40 4.19
N HIS A 42 16.05 -5.08 4.24
CA HIS A 42 15.85 -6.32 3.48
C HIS A 42 15.16 -6.07 2.15
N PHE A 43 14.89 -4.84 1.82
CA PHE A 43 14.19 -4.50 0.58
C PHE A 43 15.14 -4.68 -0.61
N VAL A 44 14.65 -5.31 -1.65
CA VAL A 44 15.44 -5.60 -2.83
C VAL A 44 14.97 -4.79 -4.02
N THR A 45 13.68 -4.86 -4.34
CA THR A 45 13.19 -4.16 -5.52
C THR A 45 11.69 -4.00 -5.45
N ALA A 46 11.18 -3.08 -6.26
CA ALA A 46 9.75 -2.86 -6.37
C ALA A 46 9.42 -2.60 -7.83
N SER A 47 8.24 -3.00 -8.25
CA SER A 47 7.76 -2.72 -9.59
C SER A 47 6.29 -2.41 -9.53
N LEU A 48 5.82 -1.68 -10.52
CA LEU A 48 4.42 -1.31 -10.65
C LEU A 48 3.99 -1.57 -12.08
N SER A 49 2.95 -2.36 -12.26
CA SER A 49 2.40 -2.64 -13.57
C SER A 49 0.97 -2.23 -13.65
N GLN A 50 0.55 -1.77 -14.81
CA GLN A 50 -0.83 -1.39 -15.02
C GLN A 50 -1.57 -2.50 -15.70
N GLY A 51 -2.72 -2.86 -15.17
CA GLY A 51 -3.58 -3.82 -15.82
C GLY A 51 -4.82 -3.11 -16.36
N ASP A 52 -5.77 -3.90 -16.81
CA ASP A 52 -6.98 -3.33 -17.39
C ASP A 52 -7.84 -2.63 -16.37
N GLN A 53 -7.96 -3.19 -15.21
CA GLN A 53 -8.85 -2.63 -14.20
C GLN A 53 -8.17 -2.30 -12.90
N ALA A 54 -6.95 -2.71 -12.75
CA ALA A 54 -6.23 -2.49 -11.51
C ALA A 54 -4.76 -2.46 -11.79
N GLU A 55 -4.02 -1.89 -10.86
CA GLU A 55 -2.57 -1.89 -10.92
C GLU A 55 -2.05 -2.92 -9.95
N THR A 56 -0.89 -3.46 -10.25
CA THR A 56 -0.25 -4.42 -9.38
C THR A 56 1.15 -3.93 -9.05
N MET A 57 1.43 -3.84 -7.76
CA MET A 57 2.77 -3.48 -7.31
C MET A 57 3.38 -4.69 -6.63
N ARG A 58 4.64 -4.95 -6.92
CA ARG A 58 5.35 -6.05 -6.29
C ARG A 58 6.53 -5.52 -5.54
N LEU A 59 6.64 -5.91 -4.29
CA LEU A 59 7.79 -5.56 -3.47
C LEU A 59 8.50 -6.86 -3.13
N THR A 60 9.82 -6.85 -3.35
CA THR A 60 10.62 -8.02 -3.03
C THR A 60 11.54 -7.69 -1.88
N PHE A 61 11.45 -8.46 -0.82
CA PHE A 61 12.36 -8.39 0.30
C PHE A 61 13.18 -9.66 0.33
N SER A 62 14.21 -9.70 1.14
CA SER A 62 15.10 -10.85 1.15
C SER A 62 14.39 -12.17 1.30
N LEU A 63 13.38 -12.23 2.14
CA LEU A 63 12.70 -13.48 2.45
C LEU A 63 11.24 -13.51 2.05
N HIS A 64 10.73 -12.45 1.45
CA HIS A 64 9.30 -12.36 1.16
C HIS A 64 9.04 -11.59 -0.11
N ASP A 65 7.97 -12.00 -0.79
CA ASP A 65 7.42 -11.23 -1.91
C ASP A 65 6.06 -10.70 -1.49
N VAL A 66 5.80 -9.45 -1.79
CA VAL A 66 4.54 -8.81 -1.45
C VAL A 66 3.89 -8.34 -2.74
N GLU A 67 2.64 -8.73 -2.93
CA GLU A 67 1.91 -8.30 -4.11
C GLU A 67 0.75 -7.43 -3.66
N ILE A 68 0.64 -6.23 -4.22
CA ILE A 68 -0.36 -5.24 -3.84
C ILE A 68 -1.18 -4.92 -5.08
N GLU A 69 -2.50 -5.04 -4.96
CA GLU A 69 -3.39 -4.65 -6.05
C GLU A 69 -4.17 -3.44 -5.62
N GLY A 70 -4.41 -2.55 -6.56
CA GLY A 70 -5.18 -1.36 -6.25
C GLY A 70 -5.26 -0.42 -7.42
N ARG A 71 -5.46 0.84 -7.13
CA ARG A 71 -5.57 1.87 -8.13
C ARG A 71 -4.73 3.06 -7.73
N ASN A 72 -4.13 3.69 -8.73
CA ASN A 72 -3.39 4.92 -8.52
C ASN A 72 -2.27 4.74 -7.49
N LEU A 73 -1.43 3.74 -7.71
CA LEU A 73 -0.42 3.35 -6.73
C LEU A 73 0.94 4.01 -6.93
N ARG A 74 1.04 4.95 -7.88
CA ARG A 74 2.34 5.54 -8.15
C ARG A 74 2.93 6.30 -6.97
N ALA A 75 2.09 7.05 -6.26
CA ALA A 75 2.61 7.80 -5.11
C ALA A 75 3.16 6.86 -4.05
N LEU A 76 2.53 5.69 -3.90
CA LEU A 76 3.02 4.68 -2.97
C LEU A 76 4.39 4.18 -3.42
N LEU A 77 4.53 3.90 -4.71
CA LEU A 77 5.82 3.44 -5.22
C LEU A 77 6.92 4.46 -4.96
N LEU A 78 6.63 5.73 -5.19
CA LEU A 78 7.64 6.76 -4.98
C LEU A 78 8.00 6.93 -3.51
N ALA A 79 7.04 6.70 -2.63
CA ALA A 79 7.33 6.76 -1.21
C ALA A 79 8.16 5.55 -0.77
N ILE A 80 7.92 4.39 -1.38
CA ILE A 80 8.75 3.22 -1.10
C ILE A 80 10.20 3.51 -1.52
N GLN A 81 10.37 4.20 -2.62
CA GLN A 81 11.70 4.54 -3.11
C GLN A 81 12.50 5.31 -2.05
N GLU A 82 11.83 6.05 -1.21
CA GLU A 82 12.47 6.85 -0.17
C GLU A 82 12.41 6.18 1.19
N PHE A 83 11.97 4.94 1.26
CA PHE A 83 11.79 4.24 2.53
C PHE A 83 10.87 5.03 3.45
N ALA A 84 9.86 5.65 2.87
CA ALA A 84 9.03 6.59 3.61
C ALA A 84 7.62 6.12 3.82
N VAL A 85 7.31 4.87 3.57
CA VAL A 85 6.00 4.33 3.88
C VAL A 85 6.09 3.67 5.24
N LYS A 86 5.37 4.22 6.20
CA LYS A 86 5.39 3.68 7.54
C LYS A 86 4.50 2.47 7.67
N TRP A 87 3.31 2.52 7.07
CA TRP A 87 2.42 1.39 7.07
C TRP A 87 1.50 1.45 5.85
N MET A 88 0.96 0.30 5.47
CA MET A 88 -0.06 0.21 4.45
C MET A 88 -1.05 -0.86 4.86
N ARG A 89 -2.28 -0.75 4.35
CA ARG A 89 -3.33 -1.69 4.71
C ARG A 89 -4.32 -1.83 3.58
N VAL A 90 -5.02 -2.96 3.58
CA VAL A 90 -6.08 -3.21 2.61
C VAL A 90 -7.30 -2.40 3.03
N MET A 91 -7.93 -1.73 2.07
CA MET A 91 -9.15 -1.01 2.33
C MET A 91 -10.32 -1.97 2.33
N PRO A 92 -11.28 -1.79 3.23
CA PRO A 92 -12.48 -2.60 3.20
C PRO A 92 -13.19 -2.44 1.87
N GLU A 93 -13.88 -3.50 1.46
CA GLU A 93 -14.50 -3.52 0.16
C GLU A 93 -15.48 -2.39 -0.07
N ARG A 94 -16.15 -1.93 0.97
CA ARG A 94 -17.12 -0.86 0.82
C ARG A 94 -16.49 0.43 0.34
N TYR A 95 -15.17 0.56 0.43
CA TYR A 95 -14.51 1.77 -0.04
C TYR A 95 -13.95 1.62 -1.46
N HIS A 96 -14.03 0.42 -2.04
CA HIS A 96 -13.33 0.18 -3.32
C HIS A 96 -13.92 0.95 -4.48
N GLN A 97 -15.17 1.40 -4.35
CA GLN A 97 -15.79 2.13 -5.43
C GLN A 97 -15.66 3.64 -5.28
N LEU A 98 -15.10 4.10 -4.19
CA LEU A 98 -14.96 5.52 -4.01
C LEU A 98 -13.80 6.07 -4.83
N GLU A 99 -13.86 7.35 -5.09
CA GLU A 99 -12.82 8.00 -5.79
C GLU A 99 -11.54 7.95 -5.00
N THR A 100 -10.42 7.68 -5.63
CA THR A 100 -9.16 7.65 -4.91
C THR A 100 -8.58 9.04 -4.86
N GLY A 101 -7.91 9.36 -3.78
CA GLY A 101 -7.12 10.56 -3.72
C GLY A 101 -5.76 10.29 -4.33
N GLU A 102 -4.84 11.21 -4.16
CA GLU A 102 -3.53 11.03 -4.76
C GLU A 102 -2.76 9.91 -4.10
N ASN A 103 -3.16 9.44 -2.94
CA ASN A 103 -2.50 8.30 -2.33
C ASN A 103 -3.02 6.97 -2.82
N GLY A 104 -4.08 6.97 -3.62
CA GLY A 104 -4.55 5.74 -4.22
C GLY A 104 -5.36 4.87 -3.28
N LEU A 105 -5.61 3.67 -3.72
CA LEU A 105 -6.42 2.73 -2.95
C LEU A 105 -5.81 1.34 -3.08
N ILE A 106 -5.65 0.66 -1.96
CA ILE A 106 -5.14 -0.69 -1.93
C ILE A 106 -6.32 -1.63 -1.70
N SER A 107 -6.56 -2.52 -2.67
CA SER A 107 -7.70 -3.43 -2.57
C SER A 107 -7.30 -4.82 -2.13
N ARG A 108 -6.03 -5.18 -2.24
CA ARG A 108 -5.59 -6.51 -1.87
C ARG A 108 -4.09 -6.53 -1.63
N ILE A 109 -3.66 -7.27 -0.63
CA ILE A 109 -2.24 -7.48 -0.36
C ILE A 109 -2.03 -8.96 -0.12
N ARG A 110 -1.03 -9.51 -0.80
CA ARG A 110 -0.65 -10.90 -0.60
C ARG A 110 0.82 -10.97 -0.27
N ILE A 111 1.16 -11.72 0.76
CA ILE A 111 2.54 -11.89 1.19
C ILE A 111 2.88 -13.35 1.09
N ARG A 112 4.01 -13.65 0.46
CA ARG A 112 4.47 -15.02 0.35
C ARG A 112 5.94 -15.07 0.67
N GLU A 113 6.41 -16.23 1.10
CA GLU A 113 7.83 -16.41 1.27
C GLU A 113 8.50 -16.44 -0.07
N ALA A 114 9.65 -15.79 -0.18
CA ALA A 114 10.38 -15.81 -1.41
C ALA A 114 10.89 -17.22 -1.65
N LYS A 115 10.79 -17.67 -2.90
CA LYS A 115 11.24 -18.99 -3.23
C LYS A 115 12.72 -19.04 -3.23
N SER A 116 13.23 -20.10 -2.66
CA SER A 116 14.62 -20.35 -2.71
C SER A 116 15.00 -20.74 -4.10
N THR A 117 16.10 -20.29 -4.58
CA THR A 117 16.42 -20.67 -5.89
C THR A 117 17.40 -21.72 -5.91
N GLU A 118 17.63 -22.40 -5.22
CA GLU A 118 18.57 -23.34 -5.31
C GLU A 118 18.42 -24.23 -6.01
#